data_6c46dbbabf7dcb909d78778986afa8a4
#
_entry.id   6c46dbbabf7dcb909d78778986afa8a4
#
_cell.length_a   1.000
_cell.length_b   1.000
_cell.length_c   1.000
_cell.angle_alpha   90.00
_cell.angle_beta   90.00
_cell.angle_gamma   90.00
#
_symmetry.space_group_name_H-M   'P 1'
#
loop_
_entity.id
_entity.type
_entity.pdbx_description
1 polymer ?
#
loop_
_entity_poly.entity_id
_entity_poly.type
_entity_poly.pdbx_seq_one_letter_code
_entity_poly.pdbx_strand_id
1 'polypeptide(L)'
;KEQLGGTVTVVSMGPPQADVALREALAMGCDDAYLVSAREFGGSDTYATSGIIAAALKHIGYDLIITGRQAIDGDTAQVGPQIAEKLHLAQVSYVEEVVEAAEDHVVVKRQFEDGYHIVKVKTPCLLTAIAELAEPRYMSIGGVFDAYQKEIKVLGFEDLKDDLELDMIGLKGSPTNVFKSFTKEVKGAG
;
A
#
# COMPACT_ATOMS: atom_id res chain seq x y z
N LYS A 1 -12.85 6.70 -8.77
CA LYS A 1 -13.35 7.94 -8.18
C LYS A 1 -14.13 8.80 -9.17
N GLU A 2 -13.57 9.20 -10.29
CA GLU A 2 -14.22 10.11 -11.27
C GLU A 2 -15.49 9.53 -11.88
N GLN A 3 -15.56 8.22 -12.06
CA GLN A 3 -16.70 7.54 -12.67
C GLN A 3 -17.77 7.13 -11.67
N LEU A 4 -17.37 6.71 -10.47
CA LEU A 4 -18.26 6.07 -9.49
C LEU A 4 -18.43 6.92 -8.22
N GLY A 5 -17.69 8.00 -8.04
CA GLY A 5 -17.63 8.74 -6.79
C GLY A 5 -16.71 8.07 -5.78
N GLY A 6 -16.88 8.45 -4.51
CA GLY A 6 -16.09 7.94 -3.40
C GLY A 6 -14.81 8.73 -3.13
N THR A 7 -14.06 8.30 -2.13
CA THR A 7 -12.81 8.91 -1.67
C THR A 7 -11.64 7.95 -1.86
N VAL A 8 -10.47 8.50 -2.15
CA VAL A 8 -9.22 7.74 -2.28
C VAL A 8 -8.27 8.21 -1.20
N THR A 9 -7.97 7.33 -0.26
CA THR A 9 -7.02 7.57 0.82
C THR A 9 -5.73 6.82 0.52
N VAL A 10 -4.60 7.52 0.48
CA VAL A 10 -3.28 6.90 0.34
C VAL A 10 -2.66 6.67 1.71
N VAL A 11 -2.09 5.48 1.91
CA VAL A 11 -1.40 5.10 3.16
C VAL A 11 0.00 4.64 2.82
N SER A 12 1.00 5.17 3.51
CA SER A 12 2.39 4.74 3.40
C SER A 12 2.98 4.50 4.78
N MET A 13 3.70 3.40 4.94
CA MET A 13 4.50 3.14 6.14
C MET A 13 5.97 3.43 5.83
N GLY A 14 6.57 4.30 6.62
CA GLY A 14 7.97 4.65 6.41
C GLY A 14 8.48 5.75 7.34
N PRO A 15 9.73 6.16 7.15
CA PRO A 15 10.28 7.29 7.87
C PRO A 15 9.61 8.61 7.42
N PRO A 16 9.81 9.72 8.14
CA PRO A 16 9.18 11.01 7.80
C PRO A 16 9.38 11.46 6.34
N GLN A 17 10.46 11.05 5.70
CA GLN A 17 10.76 11.35 4.29
C GLN A 17 9.75 10.74 3.30
N ALA A 18 8.97 9.73 3.72
CA ALA A 18 7.90 9.16 2.91
C ALA A 18 6.74 10.15 2.64
N ASP A 19 6.73 11.29 3.35
CA ASP A 19 5.84 12.44 3.07
C ASP A 19 5.87 12.85 1.58
N VAL A 20 7.03 12.83 0.94
CA VAL A 20 7.17 13.19 -0.47
C VAL A 20 6.30 12.32 -1.37
N ALA A 21 6.33 11.00 -1.20
CA ALA A 21 5.50 10.08 -1.98
C ALA A 21 4.00 10.29 -1.74
N LEU A 22 3.62 10.60 -0.51
CA LEU A 22 2.22 10.92 -0.17
C LEU A 22 1.78 12.25 -0.82
N ARG A 23 2.66 13.26 -0.87
CA ARG A 23 2.41 14.52 -1.60
C ARG A 23 2.20 14.29 -3.08
N GLU A 24 2.99 13.42 -3.70
CA GLU A 24 2.81 13.04 -5.10
C GLU A 24 1.45 12.38 -5.33
N ALA A 25 1.06 11.43 -4.49
CA ALA A 25 -0.25 10.79 -4.58
C ALA A 25 -1.42 11.79 -4.41
N LEU A 26 -1.31 12.73 -3.48
CA LEU A 26 -2.28 13.82 -3.32
C LEU A 26 -2.33 14.72 -4.56
N ALA A 27 -1.19 15.04 -5.16
CA ALA A 27 -1.11 15.83 -6.38
C ALA A 27 -1.70 15.09 -7.60
N MET A 28 -1.68 13.75 -7.58
CA MET A 28 -2.33 12.89 -8.58
C MET A 28 -3.85 12.74 -8.36
N GLY A 29 -4.39 13.25 -7.24
CA GLY A 29 -5.84 13.33 -7.02
C GLY A 29 -6.37 12.48 -5.87
N CYS A 30 -5.52 11.94 -5.00
CA CYS A 30 -5.98 11.36 -3.73
C CYS A 30 -6.60 12.44 -2.84
N ASP A 31 -7.58 12.03 -2.03
CA ASP A 31 -8.32 12.94 -1.15
C ASP A 31 -7.61 13.13 0.18
N ASP A 32 -7.19 12.04 0.80
CA ASP A 32 -6.54 11.98 2.09
C ASP A 32 -5.22 11.20 2.03
N ALA A 33 -4.32 11.49 2.97
CA ALA A 33 -3.06 10.79 3.10
C ALA A 33 -2.73 10.49 4.56
N TYR A 34 -2.24 9.28 4.81
CA TYR A 34 -1.77 8.82 6.10
C TYR A 34 -0.34 8.34 6.02
N LEU A 35 0.51 8.85 6.90
CA LEU A 35 1.86 8.35 7.13
C LEU A 35 1.87 7.49 8.40
N VAL A 36 2.15 6.21 8.26
CA VAL A 36 2.34 5.30 9.38
C VAL A 36 3.82 5.31 9.73
N SER A 37 4.17 6.01 10.82
CA SER A 37 5.57 6.27 11.13
C SER A 37 5.82 6.29 12.63
N ALA A 38 6.70 5.40 13.07
CA ALA A 38 7.25 5.38 14.42
C ALA A 38 8.63 4.74 14.40
N ARG A 39 9.44 5.05 15.40
CA ARG A 39 10.77 4.51 15.54
C ARG A 39 10.76 3.00 15.75
N GLU A 40 9.74 2.52 16.45
CA GLU A 40 9.46 1.13 16.77
C GLU A 40 9.15 0.28 15.53
N PHE A 41 8.69 0.90 14.44
CA PHE A 41 8.37 0.24 13.19
C PHE A 41 9.58 -0.02 12.29
N GLY A 42 10.69 0.67 12.58
CA GLY A 42 11.91 0.56 11.76
C GLY A 42 12.52 -0.84 11.80
N GLY A 43 12.84 -1.37 10.62
CA GLY A 43 13.41 -2.71 10.46
C GLY A 43 12.42 -3.87 10.54
N SER A 44 11.13 -3.59 10.50
CA SER A 44 10.07 -4.60 10.40
C SER A 44 10.19 -5.40 9.10
N ASP A 45 10.01 -6.70 9.18
CA ASP A 45 9.87 -7.57 8.02
C ASP A 45 8.46 -7.49 7.39
N THR A 46 8.16 -8.34 6.42
CA THR A 46 6.87 -8.34 5.74
C THR A 46 5.71 -8.69 6.68
N TYR A 47 5.92 -9.58 7.66
CA TYR A 47 4.90 -9.96 8.62
C TYR A 47 4.53 -8.79 9.54
N ALA A 48 5.53 -8.14 10.12
CA ALA A 48 5.34 -6.99 10.98
C ALA A 48 4.77 -5.79 10.20
N THR A 49 5.32 -5.51 9.01
CA THR A 49 4.83 -4.43 8.12
C THR A 49 3.35 -4.61 7.79
N SER A 50 2.94 -5.82 7.41
CA SER A 50 1.53 -6.11 7.12
C SER A 50 0.63 -5.95 8.34
N GLY A 51 1.12 -6.31 9.53
CA GLY A 51 0.41 -6.11 10.79
C GLY A 51 0.18 -4.65 11.13
N ILE A 52 1.23 -3.85 11.02
CA ILE A 52 1.19 -2.41 11.29
C ILE A 52 0.24 -1.70 10.30
N ILE A 53 0.33 -2.04 9.01
CA ILE A 53 -0.57 -1.47 8.00
C ILE A 53 -2.01 -1.92 8.23
N ALA A 54 -2.24 -3.20 8.59
CA ALA A 54 -3.58 -3.69 8.90
C ALA A 54 -4.19 -2.96 10.10
N ALA A 55 -3.42 -2.69 11.16
CA ALA A 55 -3.85 -1.88 12.30
C ALA A 55 -4.22 -0.45 11.86
N ALA A 56 -3.39 0.19 11.05
CA ALA A 56 -3.67 1.52 10.51
C ALA A 56 -4.96 1.53 9.66
N LEU A 57 -5.17 0.51 8.82
CA LEU A 57 -6.36 0.41 7.99
C LEU A 57 -7.64 0.22 8.81
N LYS A 58 -7.61 -0.50 9.93
CA LYS A 58 -8.75 -0.57 10.86
C LYS A 58 -9.11 0.80 11.44
N HIS A 59 -8.10 1.62 11.70
CA HIS A 59 -8.27 3.00 12.21
C HIS A 59 -8.89 3.96 11.17
N ILE A 60 -8.48 3.79 9.89
CA ILE A 60 -8.88 4.65 8.78
C ILE A 60 -10.25 4.24 8.24
N GLY A 61 -10.54 2.95 8.17
CA GLY A 61 -11.70 2.39 7.49
C GLY A 61 -11.47 2.23 5.99
N TYR A 62 -12.19 1.29 5.38
CA TYR A 62 -12.06 0.97 3.95
C TYR A 62 -13.25 0.16 3.43
N ASP A 63 -13.56 0.30 2.15
CA ASP A 63 -14.46 -0.59 1.40
C ASP A 63 -13.66 -1.44 0.41
N LEU A 64 -12.59 -0.88 -0.14
CA LEU A 64 -11.67 -1.56 -1.05
C LEU A 64 -10.24 -1.16 -0.72
N ILE A 65 -9.36 -2.14 -0.59
CA ILE A 65 -7.92 -1.92 -0.41
C ILE A 65 -7.21 -2.29 -1.71
N ILE A 66 -6.36 -1.40 -2.21
CA ILE A 66 -5.51 -1.65 -3.37
C ILE A 66 -4.06 -1.49 -2.95
N THR A 67 -3.26 -2.52 -3.18
CA THR A 67 -1.80 -2.50 -2.98
C THR A 67 -1.10 -2.78 -4.30
N GLY A 68 0.18 -2.46 -4.39
CA GLY A 68 1.02 -2.99 -5.46
C GLY A 68 1.26 -4.50 -5.30
N ARG A 69 1.73 -5.13 -6.36
CA ARG A 69 2.09 -6.55 -6.35
C ARG A 69 3.18 -6.86 -5.33
N GLN A 70 4.26 -6.10 -5.36
CA GLN A 70 5.45 -6.31 -4.53
C GLN A 70 6.33 -5.06 -4.49
N ALA A 71 7.18 -4.96 -3.45
CA ALA A 71 8.23 -3.96 -3.40
C ALA A 71 9.41 -4.39 -4.29
N ILE A 72 10.05 -3.40 -4.93
CA ILE A 72 11.15 -3.67 -5.87
C ILE A 72 12.44 -4.13 -5.18
N ASP A 73 12.62 -3.77 -3.92
CA ASP A 73 13.78 -4.12 -3.11
C ASP A 73 13.67 -5.48 -2.43
N GLY A 74 12.48 -5.82 -1.92
CA GLY A 74 12.23 -7.07 -1.21
C GLY A 74 11.74 -8.23 -2.06
N ASP A 75 11.05 -7.94 -3.14
CA ASP A 75 10.56 -8.88 -4.18
C ASP A 75 9.77 -10.09 -3.64
N THR A 76 9.11 -9.95 -2.48
CA THR A 76 8.45 -11.07 -1.80
C THR A 76 6.98 -11.25 -2.16
N ALA A 77 6.31 -10.22 -2.67
CA ALA A 77 4.87 -10.18 -2.98
C ALA A 77 3.95 -10.62 -1.82
N GLN A 78 4.37 -10.43 -0.58
CA GLN A 78 3.69 -10.96 0.61
C GLN A 78 2.82 -9.95 1.34
N VAL A 79 3.19 -8.66 1.35
CA VAL A 79 2.56 -7.65 2.23
C VAL A 79 1.08 -7.49 1.95
N GLY A 80 0.66 -7.36 0.68
CA GLY A 80 -0.76 -7.26 0.31
C GLY A 80 -1.59 -8.44 0.81
N PRO A 81 -1.27 -9.69 0.41
CA PRO A 81 -1.96 -10.89 0.90
C PRO A 81 -1.97 -11.03 2.43
N GLN A 82 -0.87 -10.70 3.11
CA GLN A 82 -0.80 -10.74 4.58
C GLN A 82 -1.70 -9.70 5.24
N ILE A 83 -1.83 -8.49 4.66
CA ILE A 83 -2.79 -7.49 5.13
C ILE A 83 -4.21 -8.05 5.03
N ALA A 84 -4.57 -8.66 3.89
CA ALA A 84 -5.89 -9.26 3.70
C ALA A 84 -6.17 -10.35 4.74
N GLU A 85 -5.22 -11.24 5.01
CA GLU A 85 -5.35 -12.28 6.03
C GLU A 85 -5.56 -11.70 7.42
N LYS A 86 -4.75 -10.70 7.82
CA LYS A 86 -4.87 -10.03 9.13
C LYS A 86 -6.19 -9.26 9.30
N LEU A 87 -6.79 -8.82 8.21
CA LEU A 87 -8.10 -8.14 8.20
C LEU A 87 -9.26 -9.09 7.91
N HIS A 88 -9.00 -10.39 7.71
CA HIS A 88 -9.99 -11.41 7.33
C HIS A 88 -10.77 -11.04 6.06
N LEU A 89 -10.08 -10.50 5.07
CA LEU A 89 -10.65 -10.08 3.79
C LEU A 89 -10.37 -11.11 2.69
N ALA A 90 -11.31 -11.23 1.76
CA ALA A 90 -11.03 -11.85 0.48
C ALA A 90 -9.98 -11.01 -0.28
N GLN A 91 -9.08 -11.69 -1.02
CA GLN A 91 -8.08 -10.99 -1.81
C GLN A 91 -7.95 -11.58 -3.22
N VAL A 92 -7.59 -10.71 -4.19
CA VAL A 92 -7.26 -11.11 -5.55
C VAL A 92 -5.92 -10.50 -5.93
N SER A 93 -4.97 -11.38 -6.30
CA SER A 93 -3.60 -10.96 -6.69
C SER A 93 -3.48 -10.78 -8.19
N TYR A 94 -2.50 -9.93 -8.60
CA TYR A 94 -2.13 -9.68 -9.98
C TYR A 94 -3.26 -9.14 -10.85
N VAL A 95 -4.01 -8.18 -10.30
CA VAL A 95 -5.12 -7.55 -10.99
C VAL A 95 -4.61 -6.62 -12.09
N GLU A 96 -5.04 -6.88 -13.33
CA GLU A 96 -4.67 -6.10 -14.52
C GLU A 96 -5.83 -5.23 -15.05
N GLU A 97 -7.08 -5.50 -14.62
CA GLU A 97 -8.26 -4.74 -15.07
C GLU A 97 -9.39 -4.86 -14.04
N VAL A 98 -10.10 -3.75 -13.82
CA VAL A 98 -11.39 -3.75 -13.13
C VAL A 98 -12.50 -3.78 -14.20
N VAL A 99 -13.15 -4.93 -14.33
CA VAL A 99 -14.20 -5.15 -15.35
C VAL A 99 -15.51 -4.50 -14.91
N GLU A 100 -15.84 -4.61 -13.62
CA GLU A 100 -17.06 -4.08 -13.03
C GLU A 100 -16.80 -3.66 -11.58
N ALA A 101 -17.38 -2.55 -11.16
CA ALA A 101 -17.43 -2.15 -9.76
C ALA A 101 -18.86 -1.83 -9.37
N ALA A 102 -19.34 -2.48 -8.33
CA ALA A 102 -20.65 -2.30 -7.74
C ALA A 102 -20.53 -2.02 -6.24
N GLU A 103 -21.64 -1.72 -5.58
CA GLU A 103 -21.66 -1.38 -4.16
C GLU A 103 -21.17 -2.54 -3.26
N ASP A 104 -21.52 -3.79 -3.62
CA ASP A 104 -21.27 -4.97 -2.81
C ASP A 104 -20.18 -5.90 -3.37
N HIS A 105 -19.60 -5.59 -4.54
CA HIS A 105 -18.60 -6.43 -5.17
C HIS A 105 -17.79 -5.69 -6.24
N VAL A 106 -16.66 -6.29 -6.61
CA VAL A 106 -15.92 -5.93 -7.82
C VAL A 106 -15.68 -7.18 -8.67
N VAL A 107 -15.69 -7.00 -9.99
CA VAL A 107 -15.28 -8.04 -10.94
C VAL A 107 -13.96 -7.59 -11.54
N VAL A 108 -12.93 -8.41 -11.40
CA VAL A 108 -11.57 -8.08 -11.82
C VAL A 108 -11.01 -9.17 -12.72
N LYS A 109 -10.14 -8.75 -13.63
CA LYS A 109 -9.31 -9.64 -14.42
C LYS A 109 -7.93 -9.73 -13.77
N ARG A 110 -7.50 -10.94 -13.48
CA ARG A 110 -6.17 -11.20 -12.91
C ARG A 110 -5.30 -11.99 -13.87
N GLN A 111 -4.02 -11.62 -13.94
CA GLN A 111 -3.03 -12.25 -14.83
C GLN A 111 -2.50 -13.56 -14.26
N PHE A 112 -2.23 -14.51 -15.16
CA PHE A 112 -1.46 -15.72 -14.92
C PHE A 112 -0.42 -15.92 -16.02
N GLU A 113 0.49 -16.90 -15.85
CA GLU A 113 1.51 -17.20 -16.83
C GLU A 113 0.96 -17.66 -18.18
N ASP A 114 -0.17 -18.38 -18.17
CA ASP A 114 -0.82 -19.00 -19.33
C ASP A 114 -2.14 -18.36 -19.74
N GLY A 115 -2.49 -17.24 -19.12
CA GLY A 115 -3.74 -16.54 -19.43
C GLY A 115 -4.24 -15.63 -18.30
N TYR A 116 -5.55 -15.58 -18.13
CA TYR A 116 -6.18 -14.75 -17.11
C TYR A 116 -7.41 -15.42 -16.51
N HIS A 117 -7.79 -14.96 -15.32
CA HIS A 117 -9.06 -15.31 -14.70
C HIS A 117 -9.92 -14.07 -14.50
N ILE A 118 -11.22 -14.19 -14.73
CA ILE A 118 -12.22 -13.20 -14.31
C ILE A 118 -12.74 -13.65 -12.95
N VAL A 119 -12.58 -12.81 -11.94
CA VAL A 119 -12.97 -13.11 -10.56
C VAL A 119 -13.94 -12.07 -10.06
N LYS A 120 -15.07 -12.51 -9.54
CA LYS A 120 -16.02 -11.69 -8.79
C LYS A 120 -15.71 -11.84 -7.30
N VAL A 121 -15.43 -10.74 -6.62
CA VAL A 121 -15.14 -10.72 -5.19
C VAL A 121 -16.04 -9.72 -4.48
N LYS A 122 -16.56 -10.11 -3.32
CA LYS A 122 -17.38 -9.22 -2.47
C LYS A 122 -16.50 -8.19 -1.75
N THR A 123 -17.02 -6.99 -1.59
CA THR A 123 -16.43 -5.95 -0.75
C THR A 123 -16.89 -6.12 0.71
N PRO A 124 -16.06 -5.74 1.71
CA PRO A 124 -14.69 -5.25 1.54
C PRO A 124 -13.72 -6.34 1.11
N CYS A 125 -12.76 -5.98 0.27
CA CYS A 125 -11.72 -6.91 -0.21
C CYS A 125 -10.40 -6.18 -0.47
N LEU A 126 -9.33 -6.96 -0.72
CA LEU A 126 -8.03 -6.44 -1.09
C LEU A 126 -7.61 -6.93 -2.49
N LEU A 127 -7.11 -6.01 -3.29
CA LEU A 127 -6.56 -6.29 -4.62
C LEU A 127 -5.08 -5.96 -4.64
N THR A 128 -4.24 -6.84 -5.22
CA THR A 128 -2.88 -6.47 -5.55
C THR A 128 -2.78 -6.16 -7.04
N ALA A 129 -2.39 -4.94 -7.36
CA ALA A 129 -2.36 -4.42 -8.72
C ALA A 129 -1.01 -4.66 -9.39
N ILE A 130 -1.05 -4.91 -10.70
CA ILE A 130 0.11 -4.87 -11.58
C ILE A 130 0.06 -3.61 -12.45
N ALA A 131 1.14 -3.34 -13.18
CA ALA A 131 1.30 -2.09 -13.93
C ALA A 131 0.22 -1.90 -15.00
N GLU A 132 -0.30 -3.00 -15.54
CA GLU A 132 -1.33 -3.03 -16.58
C GLU A 132 -2.70 -2.54 -16.11
N LEU A 133 -2.93 -2.46 -14.77
CA LEU A 133 -4.22 -2.05 -14.22
C LEU A 133 -4.62 -0.64 -14.66
N ALA A 134 -3.69 0.29 -14.67
CA ALA A 134 -3.94 1.66 -15.13
C ALA A 134 -2.63 2.41 -15.38
N GLU A 135 -2.67 3.32 -16.33
CA GLU A 135 -1.59 4.31 -16.47
C GLU A 135 -1.73 5.40 -15.40
N PRO A 136 -0.64 5.71 -14.66
CA PRO A 136 -0.65 6.79 -13.69
C PRO A 136 -0.94 8.14 -14.38
N ARG A 137 -1.82 8.94 -13.79
CA ARG A 137 -2.06 10.29 -14.28
C ARG A 137 -0.89 11.21 -13.92
N TYR A 138 -0.65 12.21 -14.78
CA TYR A 138 0.32 13.24 -14.49
C TYR A 138 -0.19 14.20 -13.40
N MET A 139 0.73 14.67 -12.58
CA MET A 139 0.46 15.75 -11.63
C MET A 139 0.30 17.07 -12.40
N SER A 140 -0.78 17.79 -12.15
CA SER A 140 -0.91 19.17 -12.63
C SER A 140 -0.18 20.14 -11.71
N ILE A 141 0.20 21.31 -12.21
CA ILE A 141 0.81 22.37 -11.40
C ILE A 141 -0.12 22.75 -10.23
N GLY A 142 -1.42 22.92 -10.48
CA GLY A 142 -2.41 23.18 -9.44
C GLY A 142 -2.48 22.06 -8.42
N GLY A 143 -2.52 20.79 -8.86
CA GLY A 143 -2.53 19.62 -8.00
C GLY A 143 -1.31 19.55 -7.07
N VAL A 144 -0.13 19.94 -7.55
CA VAL A 144 1.07 20.01 -6.68
C VAL A 144 0.89 21.07 -5.59
N PHE A 145 0.42 22.28 -5.94
CA PHE A 145 0.16 23.34 -4.94
C PHE A 145 -0.90 22.90 -3.93
N ASP A 146 -2.00 22.31 -4.38
CA ASP A 146 -3.08 21.83 -3.51
C ASP A 146 -2.62 20.72 -2.59
N ALA A 147 -1.76 19.81 -3.06
CA ALA A 147 -1.19 18.75 -2.24
C ALA A 147 -0.40 19.27 -1.04
N TYR A 148 0.31 20.39 -1.18
CA TYR A 148 1.04 21.03 -0.07
C TYR A 148 0.15 21.78 0.91
N GLN A 149 -1.10 22.07 0.55
CA GLN A 149 -2.09 22.64 1.47
C GLN A 149 -2.83 21.58 2.29
N LYS A 150 -2.82 20.32 1.83
CA LYS A 150 -3.46 19.23 2.54
C LYS A 150 -2.61 18.74 3.71
N GLU A 151 -3.28 18.38 4.79
CA GLU A 151 -2.63 17.72 5.93
C GLU A 151 -2.34 16.26 5.60
N ILE A 152 -1.13 15.79 5.92
CA ILE A 152 -0.80 14.37 5.99
C ILE A 152 -0.95 13.95 7.45
N LYS A 153 -1.93 13.08 7.71
CA LYS A 153 -2.19 12.55 9.04
C LYS A 153 -1.13 11.52 9.40
N VAL A 154 -0.56 11.61 10.60
CA VAL A 154 0.46 10.66 11.05
C VAL A 154 -0.15 9.71 12.08
N LEU A 155 0.01 8.41 11.85
CA LEU A 155 -0.31 7.36 12.82
C LEU A 155 1.00 6.82 13.39
N GLY A 156 1.22 7.05 14.67
CA GLY A 156 2.40 6.62 15.41
C GLY A 156 2.18 5.31 16.17
N PHE A 157 3.20 4.93 16.94
CA PHE A 157 3.14 3.71 17.77
C PHE A 157 2.00 3.76 18.80
N GLU A 158 1.82 4.88 19.48
CA GLU A 158 0.77 5.03 20.51
C GLU A 158 -0.64 4.91 19.95
N ASP A 159 -0.84 5.29 18.68
CA ASP A 159 -2.14 5.20 18.02
C ASP A 159 -2.52 3.76 17.66
N LEU A 160 -1.53 2.89 17.45
CA LEU A 160 -1.72 1.55 16.89
C LEU A 160 -1.39 0.41 17.86
N LYS A 161 -0.72 0.68 18.98
CA LYS A 161 -0.12 -0.33 19.86
C LYS A 161 -1.09 -1.41 20.34
N ASP A 162 -2.36 -1.06 20.55
CA ASP A 162 -3.37 -1.98 21.05
C ASP A 162 -3.83 -3.01 20.01
N ASP A 163 -3.54 -2.75 18.72
CA ASP A 163 -3.82 -3.64 17.59
C ASP A 163 -2.58 -4.38 17.08
N LEU A 164 -1.41 -4.22 17.73
CA LEU A 164 -0.12 -4.77 17.28
C LEU A 164 0.33 -5.97 18.11
N GLU A 165 0.96 -6.92 17.44
CA GLU A 165 1.76 -7.97 18.06
C GLU A 165 3.15 -7.38 18.43
N LEU A 166 3.26 -6.78 19.61
CA LEU A 166 4.42 -5.97 20.02
C LEU A 166 5.75 -6.72 19.96
N ASP A 167 5.74 -8.04 20.18
CA ASP A 167 6.95 -8.87 20.13
C ASP A 167 7.43 -9.14 18.69
N MET A 168 6.59 -8.84 17.71
CA MET A 168 6.85 -9.15 16.30
C MET A 168 7.21 -7.92 15.46
N ILE A 169 7.22 -6.70 16.03
CA ILE A 169 7.51 -5.48 15.29
C ILE A 169 8.98 -5.06 15.38
N GLY A 170 9.41 -4.31 14.38
CA GLY A 170 10.74 -3.70 14.33
C GLY A 170 11.88 -4.72 14.25
N LEU A 171 13.09 -4.24 14.46
CA LEU A 171 14.30 -5.05 14.40
C LEU A 171 14.34 -6.22 15.42
N LYS A 172 13.66 -6.09 16.54
CA LYS A 172 13.64 -7.15 17.56
C LYS A 172 12.72 -8.29 17.21
N GLY A 173 11.60 -8.00 16.55
CA GLY A 173 10.61 -8.98 16.16
C GLY A 173 10.88 -9.60 14.78
N SER A 174 11.72 -8.97 13.96
CA SER A 174 12.03 -9.45 12.62
C SER A 174 13.12 -10.53 12.64
N PRO A 175 12.89 -11.74 12.12
CA PRO A 175 13.93 -12.73 11.90
C PRO A 175 14.86 -12.35 10.74
N THR A 176 14.47 -11.36 9.92
CA THR A 176 15.28 -10.88 8.78
C THR A 176 16.17 -9.73 9.23
N ASN A 177 17.49 -9.91 9.13
CA ASN A 177 18.48 -8.90 9.45
C ASN A 177 19.25 -8.50 8.20
N VAL A 178 19.42 -7.20 7.98
CA VAL A 178 20.31 -6.67 6.94
C VAL A 178 21.75 -6.90 7.39
N PHE A 179 22.41 -7.89 6.80
CA PHE A 179 23.81 -8.22 7.11
C PHE A 179 24.78 -7.23 6.49
N LYS A 180 24.50 -6.75 5.28
CA LYS A 180 25.34 -5.81 4.53
C LYS A 180 24.53 -5.07 3.48
N SER A 181 24.74 -3.77 3.37
CA SER A 181 24.28 -2.96 2.24
C SER A 181 25.49 -2.42 1.47
N PHE A 182 25.36 -2.37 0.15
CA PHE A 182 26.39 -1.77 -0.72
C PHE A 182 25.72 -1.09 -1.90
N THR A 183 26.30 0.03 -2.28
CA THR A 183 25.88 0.73 -3.51
C THR A 183 26.61 0.09 -4.69
N LYS A 184 25.88 -0.20 -5.75
CA LYS A 184 26.50 -0.68 -7.01
C LYS A 184 27.34 0.47 -7.59
N GLU A 185 28.62 0.28 -7.79
CA GLU A 185 29.44 1.24 -8.52
C GLU A 185 28.92 1.37 -9.96
N VAL A 186 28.54 2.58 -10.33
CA VAL A 186 28.20 2.88 -11.73
C VAL A 186 29.51 2.83 -12.51
N LYS A 187 29.73 1.77 -13.28
CA LYS A 187 30.82 1.75 -14.25
C LYS A 187 30.56 2.91 -15.22
N GLY A 188 31.41 3.92 -15.21
CA GLY A 188 31.34 5.00 -16.17
C GLY A 188 31.31 4.41 -17.58
N ALA A 189 30.45 4.96 -18.42
CA ALA A 189 30.47 4.62 -19.85
C ALA A 189 31.84 5.03 -20.39
N GLY A 190 32.62 4.01 -20.78
CA GLY A 190 33.86 4.20 -21.52
C GLY A 190 33.60 4.65 -22.96
#